data_e98c540188c43395780798e3352bbc0a
#
_entry.id   e98c540188c43395780798e3352bbc0a
#
_cell.length_a   1.000
_cell.length_b   1.000
_cell.length_c   1.000
_cell.angle_alpha   90.00
_cell.angle_beta   90.00
_cell.angle_gamma   90.00
#
_symmetry.space_group_name_H-M   'P 1'
#
loop_
_entity.id
_entity.type
_entity.pdbx_description
1 polymer ?
#
loop_
_entity_poly.entity_id
_entity_poly.type
_entity_poly.pdbx_seq_one_letter_code
_entity_poly.pdbx_strand_id
1 'polypeptide(L)'
;TAVIGRGLEADGYRVSVLAQPDWHSAEAFSAFGRPRLGVLIGAGNLDSMVAHYTAAKKRRSEDFYSPGKRAGLRPDRATIVYANRAREAFGADMPIIIGGLEASLRRFAHYDYWEDKVRRSILFDSGADMLVYGMGEYAEREIARRLKKKIPVSEMRDIAGTAYLTAEPDKCAFPAVELPSVAQVRDNKRLYAEATRTEYAEHDPIRGR
;
A
#
# COMPACT_ATOMS: atom_id res chain seq x y z
N THR A 1 -6.50 3.61 -9.44
CA THR A 1 -5.68 4.77 -9.90
C THR A 1 -6.56 5.82 -10.59
N ALA A 2 -7.36 5.44 -11.63
CA ALA A 2 -8.14 6.42 -12.38
C ALA A 2 -9.12 7.23 -11.52
N VAL A 3 -9.89 6.59 -10.64
CA VAL A 3 -10.86 7.27 -9.75
C VAL A 3 -10.15 8.26 -8.84
N ILE A 4 -9.07 7.84 -8.18
CA ILE A 4 -8.26 8.71 -7.31
C ILE A 4 -7.68 9.89 -8.10
N GLY A 5 -7.07 9.61 -9.26
CA GLY A 5 -6.50 10.66 -10.12
C GLY A 5 -7.53 11.70 -10.54
N ARG A 6 -8.69 11.26 -11.02
CA ARG A 6 -9.79 12.17 -11.42
C ARG A 6 -10.37 12.96 -10.24
N GLY A 7 -10.47 12.33 -9.05
CA GLY A 7 -10.89 13.02 -7.84
C GLY A 7 -9.94 14.15 -7.44
N LEU A 8 -8.64 13.87 -7.47
CA LEU A 8 -7.61 14.88 -7.18
C LEU A 8 -7.58 16.00 -8.26
N GLU A 9 -7.73 15.66 -9.54
CA GLU A 9 -7.85 16.68 -10.60
C GLU A 9 -9.06 17.59 -10.41
N ALA A 10 -10.22 17.02 -10.02
CA ALA A 10 -11.42 17.79 -9.72
C ALA A 10 -11.21 18.75 -8.51
N ASP A 11 -10.34 18.40 -7.57
CA ASP A 11 -9.93 19.25 -6.45
C ASP A 11 -8.83 20.28 -6.83
N GLY A 12 -8.46 20.35 -8.11
CA GLY A 12 -7.49 21.31 -8.64
C GLY A 12 -6.02 20.91 -8.47
N TYR A 13 -5.73 19.64 -8.24
CA TYR A 13 -4.36 19.13 -8.25
C TYR A 13 -3.93 18.73 -9.67
N ARG A 14 -2.65 18.92 -9.98
CA ARG A 14 -2.05 18.34 -11.19
C ARG A 14 -1.59 16.92 -10.87
N VAL A 15 -2.13 15.96 -11.61
CA VAL A 15 -1.87 14.54 -11.42
C VAL A 15 -1.12 14.00 -12.64
N SER A 16 -0.03 13.29 -12.40
CA SER A 16 0.67 12.52 -13.42
C SER A 16 0.55 11.04 -13.09
N VAL A 17 0.25 10.21 -14.08
CA VAL A 17 0.12 8.77 -13.91
C VAL A 17 1.26 8.08 -14.61
N LEU A 18 2.12 7.43 -13.84
CA LEU A 18 3.21 6.60 -14.34
C LEU A 18 2.75 5.15 -14.32
N ALA A 19 2.30 4.66 -15.47
CA ALA A 19 1.79 3.32 -15.60
C ALA A 19 2.92 2.33 -15.88
N GLN A 20 3.09 1.35 -14.99
CA GLN A 20 4.08 0.26 -15.16
C GLN A 20 5.50 0.76 -15.51
N PRO A 21 6.11 1.62 -14.68
CA PRO A 21 7.47 2.10 -14.95
C PRO A 21 8.47 0.94 -15.00
N ASP A 22 9.55 1.13 -15.73
CA ASP A 22 10.69 0.23 -15.65
C ASP A 22 11.24 0.25 -14.21
N TRP A 23 11.09 -0.86 -13.53
CA TRP A 23 11.45 -1.00 -12.12
C TRP A 23 12.92 -1.37 -11.87
N HIS A 24 13.70 -1.61 -12.95
CA HIS A 24 15.11 -1.96 -12.83
C HIS A 24 15.97 -0.78 -12.40
N SER A 25 15.50 0.45 -12.63
CA SER A 25 16.17 1.66 -12.15
C SER A 25 15.18 2.68 -11.56
N ALA A 26 15.69 3.61 -10.75
CA ALA A 26 14.90 4.71 -10.21
C ALA A 26 14.64 5.82 -11.24
N GLU A 27 15.39 5.86 -12.32
CA GLU A 27 15.32 6.90 -13.34
C GLU A 27 13.93 7.01 -13.98
N ALA A 28 13.32 5.86 -14.32
CA ALA A 28 11.99 5.82 -14.91
C ALA A 28 10.92 6.48 -14.01
N PHE A 29 11.12 6.48 -12.69
CA PHE A 29 10.21 7.13 -11.75
C PHE A 29 10.26 8.64 -11.81
N SER A 30 11.33 9.21 -12.32
CA SER A 30 11.55 10.66 -12.48
C SER A 30 11.05 11.21 -13.81
N ALA A 31 10.37 10.42 -14.65
CA ALA A 31 9.93 10.81 -15.99
C ALA A 31 9.11 12.10 -16.04
N PHE A 32 8.37 12.43 -14.98
CA PHE A 32 7.59 13.67 -14.85
C PHE A 32 8.24 14.69 -13.91
N GLY A 33 9.51 14.50 -13.55
CA GLY A 33 10.20 15.30 -12.54
C GLY A 33 9.75 14.98 -11.11
N ARG A 34 10.30 15.74 -10.15
CA ARG A 34 9.99 15.55 -8.73
C ARG A 34 8.56 16.01 -8.39
N PRO A 35 7.72 15.19 -7.79
CA PRO A 35 6.39 15.59 -7.31
C PRO A 35 6.50 16.69 -6.26
N ARG A 36 5.50 17.57 -6.21
CA ARG A 36 5.46 18.67 -5.23
C ARG A 36 4.84 18.27 -3.90
N LEU A 37 3.91 17.32 -3.91
CA LEU A 37 3.15 16.94 -2.71
C LEU A 37 3.51 15.54 -2.24
N GLY A 38 3.56 14.56 -3.12
CA GLY A 38 3.82 13.17 -2.78
C GLY A 38 3.61 12.22 -3.94
N VAL A 39 3.81 10.94 -3.67
CA VAL A 39 3.65 9.83 -4.62
C VAL A 39 2.63 8.84 -4.06
N LEU A 40 1.62 8.52 -4.87
CA LEU A 40 0.62 7.49 -4.56
C LEU A 40 0.96 6.22 -5.35
N ILE A 41 1.09 5.10 -4.70
CA ILE A 41 1.58 3.85 -5.31
C ILE A 41 0.60 2.70 -5.09
N GLY A 42 0.32 1.98 -6.17
CA GLY A 42 -0.40 0.72 -6.13
C GLY A 42 0.16 -0.27 -7.15
N ALA A 43 -0.05 -1.55 -6.91
CA ALA A 43 0.37 -2.62 -7.82
C ALA A 43 -0.47 -2.72 -9.11
N GLY A 44 -1.51 -1.91 -9.24
CA GLY A 44 -2.53 -2.01 -10.27
C GLY A 44 -3.85 -2.55 -9.73
N ASN A 45 -4.68 -3.11 -10.59
CA ASN A 45 -6.01 -3.62 -10.21
C ASN A 45 -6.02 -5.06 -9.67
N LEU A 46 -4.88 -5.72 -9.62
CA LEU A 46 -4.69 -7.06 -9.09
C LEU A 46 -3.37 -7.15 -8.34
N ASP A 47 -3.32 -8.01 -7.34
CA ASP A 47 -2.09 -8.38 -6.64
C ASP A 47 -1.04 -8.92 -7.63
N SER A 48 0.19 -8.39 -7.56
CA SER A 48 1.25 -8.73 -8.52
C SER A 48 1.63 -10.20 -8.48
N MET A 49 1.65 -10.82 -7.29
CA MET A 49 1.96 -12.24 -7.15
C MET A 49 0.88 -13.12 -7.77
N VAL A 50 -0.40 -12.76 -7.58
CA VAL A 50 -1.53 -13.46 -8.21
C VAL A 50 -1.52 -13.26 -9.73
N ALA A 51 -1.12 -12.09 -10.21
CA ALA A 51 -0.98 -11.82 -11.64
C ALA A 51 0.15 -12.64 -12.28
N HIS A 52 1.25 -12.85 -11.55
CA HIS A 52 2.44 -13.52 -12.09
C HIS A 52 2.44 -15.04 -11.94
N TYR A 53 1.74 -15.57 -10.94
CA TYR A 53 1.82 -16.99 -10.61
C TYR A 53 0.45 -17.66 -10.56
N THR A 54 0.44 -18.95 -10.88
CA THR A 54 -0.71 -19.84 -10.65
C THR A 54 -0.75 -20.27 -9.17
N ALA A 55 -1.85 -20.89 -8.75
CA ALA A 55 -1.94 -21.50 -7.41
C ALA A 55 -0.89 -22.61 -7.17
N ALA A 56 -0.39 -23.24 -8.22
CA ALA A 56 0.71 -24.20 -8.14
C ALA A 56 2.11 -23.54 -8.19
N LYS A 57 2.21 -22.24 -7.92
CA LYS A 57 3.44 -21.44 -7.92
C LYS A 57 4.19 -21.44 -9.28
N LYS A 58 3.53 -21.81 -10.37
CA LYS A 58 4.10 -21.73 -11.71
C LYS A 58 3.92 -20.34 -12.28
N ARG A 59 4.99 -19.78 -12.88
CA ARG A 59 4.92 -18.47 -13.53
C ARG A 59 3.96 -18.51 -14.72
N ARG A 60 3.12 -17.49 -14.84
CA ARG A 60 2.22 -17.32 -15.98
C ARG A 60 3.01 -16.83 -17.19
N SER A 61 2.63 -17.30 -18.39
CA SER A 61 3.21 -16.88 -19.66
C SER A 61 2.70 -15.50 -20.13
N GLU A 62 1.52 -15.10 -19.64
CA GLU A 62 0.87 -13.85 -20.01
C GLU A 62 0.48 -13.03 -18.76
N ASP A 63 0.54 -11.70 -18.89
CA ASP A 63 -0.03 -10.75 -17.95
C ASP A 63 -1.07 -9.88 -18.69
N PHE A 64 -2.35 -10.15 -18.48
CA PHE A 64 -3.45 -9.45 -19.16
C PHE A 64 -3.50 -7.94 -18.87
N TYR A 65 -2.82 -7.47 -17.85
CA TYR A 65 -2.76 -6.07 -17.44
C TYR A 65 -1.47 -5.36 -17.90
N SER A 66 -0.66 -6.04 -18.67
CA SER A 66 0.57 -5.49 -19.26
C SER A 66 0.41 -5.27 -20.76
N PRO A 67 1.12 -4.29 -21.35
CA PRO A 67 1.12 -4.04 -22.78
C PRO A 67 1.45 -5.31 -23.58
N GLY A 68 0.62 -5.64 -24.57
CA GLY A 68 0.77 -6.85 -25.38
C GLY A 68 0.65 -8.16 -24.59
N LYS A 69 0.04 -8.13 -23.41
CA LYS A 69 -0.05 -9.26 -22.46
C LYS A 69 1.30 -9.82 -22.04
N ARG A 70 2.37 -9.06 -22.14
CA ARG A 70 3.73 -9.52 -21.83
C ARG A 70 3.91 -9.73 -20.33
N ALA A 71 4.23 -10.95 -19.93
CA ALA A 71 4.62 -11.27 -18.57
C ALA A 71 5.99 -10.65 -18.21
N GLY A 72 6.17 -10.34 -16.92
CA GLY A 72 7.46 -9.89 -16.38
C GLY A 72 7.74 -8.39 -16.49
N LEU A 73 6.82 -7.58 -17.01
CA LEU A 73 6.97 -6.13 -17.04
C LEU A 73 6.77 -5.50 -15.65
N ARG A 74 6.00 -6.13 -14.79
CA ARG A 74 5.84 -5.73 -13.39
C ARG A 74 6.77 -6.56 -12.50
N PRO A 75 7.31 -6.02 -11.40
CA PRO A 75 8.04 -6.80 -10.42
C PRO A 75 7.11 -7.68 -9.57
N ASP A 76 7.65 -8.72 -8.98
CA ASP A 76 7.01 -9.42 -7.89
C ASP A 76 6.90 -8.48 -6.68
N ARG A 77 5.76 -8.52 -5.96
CA ARG A 77 5.46 -7.59 -4.86
C ARG A 77 5.61 -6.14 -5.29
N ALA A 78 4.93 -5.79 -6.38
CA ALA A 78 5.11 -4.54 -7.12
C ALA A 78 4.99 -3.29 -6.23
N THR A 79 4.08 -3.27 -5.26
CA THR A 79 3.92 -2.14 -4.33
C THR A 79 5.21 -1.87 -3.56
N ILE A 80 5.88 -2.91 -3.06
CA ILE A 80 7.16 -2.78 -2.31
C ILE A 80 8.25 -2.23 -3.23
N VAL A 81 8.41 -2.85 -4.41
CA VAL A 81 9.47 -2.45 -5.35
C VAL A 81 9.27 -1.02 -5.84
N TYR A 82 8.04 -0.66 -6.21
CA TYR A 82 7.74 0.70 -6.67
C TYR A 82 7.94 1.75 -5.57
N ALA A 83 7.57 1.44 -4.32
CA ALA A 83 7.80 2.36 -3.22
C ALA A 83 9.30 2.58 -2.97
N ASN A 84 10.09 1.50 -2.97
CA ASN A 84 11.54 1.60 -2.80
C ASN A 84 12.20 2.38 -3.97
N ARG A 85 11.76 2.16 -5.22
CA ARG A 85 12.26 2.93 -6.37
C ARG A 85 11.86 4.40 -6.31
N ALA A 86 10.64 4.71 -5.90
CA ALA A 86 10.21 6.10 -5.68
C ALA A 86 11.03 6.77 -4.56
N ARG A 87 11.33 6.04 -3.49
CA ARG A 87 12.19 6.53 -2.40
C ARG A 87 13.61 6.81 -2.89
N GLU A 88 14.17 5.92 -3.70
CA GLU A 88 15.47 6.10 -4.34
C GLU A 88 15.48 7.32 -5.28
N ALA A 89 14.45 7.50 -6.10
CA ALA A 89 14.34 8.61 -7.06
C ALA A 89 14.17 9.97 -6.39
N PHE A 90 13.42 10.04 -5.28
CA PHE A 90 12.97 11.32 -4.71
C PHE A 90 13.52 11.65 -3.33
N GLY A 91 14.17 10.70 -2.67
CA GLY A 91 14.76 10.90 -1.34
C GLY A 91 13.80 10.69 -0.17
N ALA A 92 14.34 10.80 1.04
CA ALA A 92 13.64 10.48 2.28
C ALA A 92 12.49 11.43 2.64
N ASP A 93 12.54 12.67 2.16
CA ASP A 93 11.58 13.72 2.45
C ASP A 93 10.33 13.70 1.56
N MET A 94 10.31 12.86 0.52
CA MET A 94 9.14 12.72 -0.36
C MET A 94 8.07 11.85 0.32
N PRO A 95 6.85 12.39 0.54
CA PRO A 95 5.73 11.58 1.03
C PRO A 95 5.40 10.44 0.05
N ILE A 96 5.45 9.19 0.53
CA ILE A 96 5.08 8.01 -0.24
C ILE A 96 3.90 7.32 0.46
N ILE A 97 2.78 7.30 -0.22
CA ILE A 97 1.55 6.65 0.23
C ILE A 97 1.29 5.43 -0.65
N ILE A 98 1.14 4.27 -0.05
CA ILE A 98 0.80 3.04 -0.77
C ILE A 98 -0.67 2.70 -0.60
N GLY A 99 -1.25 2.04 -1.58
CA GLY A 99 -2.66 1.65 -1.54
C GLY A 99 -3.01 0.57 -2.56
N GLY A 100 -4.30 0.39 -2.76
CA GLY A 100 -4.84 -0.64 -3.64
C GLY A 100 -4.87 -2.03 -3.00
N LEU A 101 -5.28 -3.04 -3.77
CA LEU A 101 -5.56 -4.38 -3.27
C LEU A 101 -4.33 -5.03 -2.61
N GLU A 102 -3.19 -4.98 -3.26
CA GLU A 102 -1.95 -5.61 -2.77
C GLU A 102 -1.50 -5.05 -1.42
N ALA A 103 -1.54 -3.73 -1.25
CA ALA A 103 -1.19 -3.08 -0.01
C ALA A 103 -2.24 -3.35 1.09
N SER A 104 -3.53 -3.24 0.75
CA SER A 104 -4.63 -3.46 1.70
C SER A 104 -4.60 -4.85 2.32
N LEU A 105 -4.34 -5.88 1.54
CA LEU A 105 -4.24 -7.27 2.01
C LEU A 105 -3.02 -7.53 2.91
N ARG A 106 -2.01 -6.65 2.86
CA ARG A 106 -0.73 -6.80 3.58
C ARG A 106 -0.50 -5.72 4.63
N ARG A 107 -1.55 -4.97 5.04
CA ARG A 107 -1.42 -3.88 6.02
C ARG A 107 -1.07 -4.32 7.43
N PHE A 108 -1.40 -5.57 7.79
CA PHE A 108 -1.05 -6.22 9.05
C PHE A 108 -0.10 -7.41 8.83
N ALA A 109 0.12 -8.20 9.87
CA ALA A 109 0.77 -9.50 9.72
C ALA A 109 -0.07 -10.39 8.78
N HIS A 110 0.56 -10.94 7.77
CA HIS A 110 -0.14 -11.70 6.73
C HIS A 110 0.65 -12.95 6.33
N TYR A 111 -0.08 -14.00 5.93
CA TYR A 111 0.54 -15.21 5.41
C TYR A 111 0.95 -15.00 3.94
N ASP A 112 2.24 -15.13 3.67
CA ASP A 112 2.78 -15.12 2.31
C ASP A 112 2.81 -16.56 1.78
N TYR A 113 1.90 -16.85 0.87
CA TYR A 113 1.74 -18.18 0.26
C TYR A 113 2.98 -18.64 -0.50
N TRP A 114 3.70 -17.72 -1.14
CA TRP A 114 4.88 -18.05 -1.97
C TRP A 114 6.09 -18.43 -1.14
N GLU A 115 6.29 -17.75 -0.01
CA GLU A 115 7.37 -18.00 0.93
C GLU A 115 6.99 -18.96 2.08
N ASP A 116 5.71 -19.36 2.15
CA ASP A 116 5.15 -20.23 3.20
C ASP A 116 5.48 -19.74 4.62
N LYS A 117 5.29 -18.43 4.85
CA LYS A 117 5.55 -17.82 6.15
C LYS A 117 4.65 -16.62 6.43
N VAL A 118 4.50 -16.30 7.72
CA VAL A 118 3.86 -15.04 8.13
C VAL A 118 4.88 -13.89 8.00
N ARG A 119 4.50 -12.86 7.25
CA ARG A 119 5.26 -11.62 7.09
C ARG A 119 4.64 -10.50 7.95
N ARG A 120 5.47 -9.51 8.28
CA ARG A 120 5.03 -8.26 8.91
C ARG A 120 4.27 -7.36 7.92
N SER A 121 3.67 -6.29 8.41
CA SER A 121 3.02 -5.29 7.55
C SER A 121 3.93 -4.85 6.40
N ILE A 122 3.32 -4.67 5.23
CA ILE A 122 4.00 -4.17 4.01
C ILE A 122 4.65 -2.79 4.22
N LEU A 123 4.17 -1.99 5.18
CA LEU A 123 4.75 -0.69 5.51
C LEU A 123 6.23 -0.79 5.89
N PHE A 124 6.62 -1.86 6.61
CA PHE A 124 8.03 -2.06 6.96
C PHE A 124 8.92 -2.38 5.76
N ASP A 125 8.39 -3.13 4.79
CA ASP A 125 9.19 -3.60 3.66
C ASP A 125 9.21 -2.58 2.51
N SER A 126 8.15 -1.78 2.39
CA SER A 126 8.03 -0.72 1.38
C SER A 126 8.71 0.59 1.75
N GLY A 127 8.92 0.84 3.06
CA GLY A 127 9.39 2.14 3.54
C GLY A 127 8.44 3.30 3.22
N ALA A 128 7.16 3.00 2.96
CA ALA A 128 6.13 4.02 2.76
C ALA A 128 5.74 4.70 4.07
N ASP A 129 5.33 5.96 3.98
CA ASP A 129 4.98 6.76 5.16
C ASP A 129 3.56 6.45 5.65
N MET A 130 2.67 6.03 4.74
CA MET A 130 1.28 5.69 5.05
C MET A 130 0.74 4.69 4.03
N LEU A 131 -0.25 3.92 4.46
CA LEU A 131 -1.03 3.03 3.61
C LEU A 131 -2.50 3.43 3.68
N VAL A 132 -3.15 3.51 2.51
CA VAL A 132 -4.59 3.70 2.38
C VAL A 132 -5.22 2.38 1.95
N TYR A 133 -6.21 1.88 2.69
CA TYR A 133 -6.87 0.63 2.39
C TYR A 133 -8.37 0.82 2.09
N GLY A 134 -8.97 -0.17 1.44
CA GLY A 134 -10.36 -0.11 1.04
C GLY A 134 -10.63 0.92 -0.07
N MET A 135 -11.74 1.64 0.03
CA MET A 135 -12.12 2.73 -0.88
C MET A 135 -11.46 4.04 -0.44
N GLY A 136 -10.29 4.33 -1.02
CA GLY A 136 -9.39 5.39 -0.57
C GLY A 136 -9.75 6.81 -1.02
N GLU A 137 -10.88 7.05 -1.71
CA GLU A 137 -11.21 8.33 -2.33
C GLU A 137 -11.21 9.50 -1.35
N TYR A 138 -11.79 9.30 -0.17
CA TYR A 138 -11.81 10.32 0.87
C TYR A 138 -10.45 10.49 1.54
N ALA A 139 -9.79 9.39 1.90
CA ALA A 139 -8.51 9.43 2.57
C ALA A 139 -7.44 10.11 1.71
N GLU A 140 -7.35 9.75 0.43
CA GLU A 140 -6.37 10.30 -0.51
C GLU A 140 -6.59 11.82 -0.74
N ARG A 141 -7.83 12.27 -0.84
CA ARG A 141 -8.16 13.70 -0.97
C ARG A 141 -7.79 14.47 0.29
N GLU A 142 -8.08 13.91 1.47
CA GLU A 142 -7.72 14.54 2.75
C GLU A 142 -6.21 14.58 2.96
N ILE A 143 -5.48 13.52 2.62
CA ILE A 143 -4.02 13.48 2.63
C ILE A 143 -3.46 14.57 1.72
N ALA A 144 -3.93 14.66 0.47
CA ALA A 144 -3.47 15.68 -0.49
C ALA A 144 -3.75 17.09 0.02
N ARG A 145 -4.92 17.32 0.62
CA ARG A 145 -5.30 18.60 1.23
C ARG A 145 -4.34 19.00 2.37
N ARG A 146 -3.97 18.04 3.23
CA ARG A 146 -3.04 18.27 4.34
C ARG A 146 -1.61 18.49 3.85
N LEU A 147 -1.14 17.70 2.88
CA LEU A 147 0.16 17.90 2.25
C LEU A 147 0.29 19.29 1.59
N LYS A 148 -0.79 19.78 0.94
CA LYS A 148 -0.84 21.14 0.39
C LYS A 148 -0.67 22.21 1.48
N LYS A 149 -1.12 21.94 2.70
CA LYS A 149 -0.93 22.80 3.88
C LYS A 149 0.40 22.56 4.59
N LYS A 150 1.27 21.72 4.02
CA LYS A 150 2.58 21.34 4.59
C LYS A 150 2.48 20.61 5.93
N ILE A 151 1.36 19.94 6.20
CA ILE A 151 1.23 19.06 7.37
C ILE A 151 1.98 17.76 7.02
N PRO A 152 2.92 17.31 7.86
CA PRO A 152 3.65 16.08 7.61
C PRO A 152 2.77 14.83 7.76
N VAL A 153 3.04 13.78 7.00
CA VAL A 153 2.26 12.52 7.06
C VAL A 153 2.24 11.93 8.47
N SER A 154 3.32 12.06 9.22
CA SER A 154 3.44 11.57 10.60
C SER A 154 2.42 12.19 11.58
N GLU A 155 1.81 13.32 11.24
CA GLU A 155 0.76 13.98 12.03
C GLU A 155 -0.65 13.62 11.56
N MET A 156 -0.80 12.86 10.45
CA MET A 156 -2.11 12.52 9.87
C MET A 156 -2.68 11.22 10.46
N ARG A 157 -2.81 11.14 11.79
CA ARG A 157 -3.21 9.92 12.52
C ARG A 157 -4.72 9.76 12.69
N ASP A 158 -5.49 10.73 12.22
CA ASP A 158 -6.96 10.84 12.37
C ASP A 158 -7.71 10.66 11.03
N ILE A 159 -7.05 10.14 10.02
CA ILE A 159 -7.68 9.83 8.73
C ILE A 159 -8.15 8.38 8.72
N ALA A 160 -9.46 8.18 8.65
CA ALA A 160 -10.03 6.83 8.55
C ALA A 160 -9.59 6.13 7.26
N GLY A 161 -9.47 4.80 7.31
CA GLY A 161 -9.04 4.01 6.15
C GLY A 161 -7.53 4.07 5.90
N THR A 162 -6.73 4.47 6.89
CA THR A 162 -5.28 4.51 6.79
C THR A 162 -4.59 3.57 7.78
N ALA A 163 -3.37 3.18 7.46
CA ALA A 163 -2.45 2.51 8.38
C ALA A 163 -1.07 3.18 8.30
N TYR A 164 -0.40 3.27 9.43
CA TYR A 164 0.92 3.90 9.57
C TYR A 164 1.74 3.23 10.68
N LEU A 165 3.04 3.44 10.66
CA LEU A 165 3.93 2.98 11.72
C LEU A 165 4.09 4.07 12.77
N THR A 166 3.98 3.70 14.05
CA THR A 166 4.17 4.61 15.18
C THR A 166 4.84 3.90 16.35
N ALA A 167 5.65 4.64 17.10
CA ALA A 167 6.15 4.23 18.41
C ALA A 167 5.22 4.68 19.56
N GLU A 168 4.14 5.40 19.24
CA GLU A 168 3.22 6.01 20.21
C GLU A 168 1.77 5.55 19.94
N PRO A 169 1.43 4.26 20.23
CA PRO A 169 0.11 3.73 19.95
C PRO A 169 -1.02 4.44 20.70
N ASP A 170 -0.74 4.98 21.89
CA ASP A 170 -1.71 5.69 22.72
C ASP A 170 -2.18 7.04 22.12
N LYS A 171 -1.51 7.52 21.08
CA LYS A 171 -1.89 8.74 20.34
C LYS A 171 -2.77 8.45 19.12
N CYS A 172 -3.37 7.26 19.03
CA CYS A 172 -4.34 6.94 17.99
C CYS A 172 -5.61 7.78 18.19
N ALA A 173 -6.14 8.35 17.11
CA ALA A 173 -7.34 9.20 17.15
C ALA A 173 -8.66 8.39 17.27
N PHE A 174 -8.60 7.09 17.06
CA PHE A 174 -9.76 6.18 17.05
C PHE A 174 -9.65 5.14 18.17
N PRO A 175 -10.78 4.57 18.62
CA PRO A 175 -10.76 3.39 19.46
C PRO A 175 -9.88 2.29 18.84
N ALA A 176 -9.08 1.63 19.65
CA ALA A 176 -8.12 0.65 19.17
C ALA A 176 -8.38 -0.73 19.74
N VAL A 177 -8.21 -1.75 18.92
CA VAL A 177 -8.18 -3.16 19.31
C VAL A 177 -6.78 -3.67 19.06
N GLU A 178 -6.12 -4.16 20.11
CA GLU A 178 -4.78 -4.71 20.00
C GLU A 178 -4.83 -6.12 19.40
N LEU A 179 -4.02 -6.34 18.38
CA LEU A 179 -3.82 -7.65 17.77
C LEU A 179 -2.55 -8.31 18.32
N PRO A 180 -2.48 -9.64 18.35
CA PRO A 180 -1.25 -10.34 18.68
C PRO A 180 -0.09 -9.87 17.79
N SER A 181 1.09 -9.74 18.38
CA SER A 181 2.28 -9.28 17.65
C SER A 181 2.68 -10.24 16.53
N VAL A 182 3.45 -9.73 15.56
CA VAL A 182 3.99 -10.54 14.45
C VAL A 182 4.79 -11.74 14.97
N ALA A 183 5.56 -11.57 16.04
CA ALA A 183 6.32 -12.66 16.65
C ALA A 183 5.41 -13.78 17.21
N GLN A 184 4.31 -13.40 17.85
CA GLN A 184 3.35 -14.36 18.39
C GLN A 184 2.58 -15.13 17.31
N VAL A 185 2.14 -14.44 16.25
CA VAL A 185 1.36 -15.07 15.18
C VAL A 185 2.21 -15.89 14.21
N ARG A 186 3.51 -15.63 14.11
CA ARG A 186 4.42 -16.32 13.18
C ARG A 186 4.46 -17.82 13.43
N ASP A 187 4.55 -18.20 14.69
CA ASP A 187 4.76 -19.60 15.09
C ASP A 187 3.50 -20.22 15.71
N ASN A 188 2.40 -19.48 15.76
CA ASN A 188 1.14 -19.93 16.37
C ASN A 188 -0.05 -19.71 15.43
N LYS A 189 -0.44 -20.76 14.72
CA LYS A 189 -1.56 -20.73 13.76
C LYS A 189 -2.89 -20.34 14.39
N ARG A 190 -3.11 -20.68 15.67
CA ARG A 190 -4.34 -20.32 16.39
C ARG A 190 -4.39 -18.82 16.66
N LEU A 191 -3.31 -18.23 17.15
CA LEU A 191 -3.23 -16.78 17.33
C LEU A 191 -3.33 -16.03 16.01
N TYR A 192 -2.76 -16.56 14.93
CA TYR A 192 -2.92 -16.01 13.59
C TYR A 192 -4.39 -16.00 13.17
N ALA A 193 -5.11 -17.11 13.37
CA ALA A 193 -6.53 -17.20 13.05
C ALA A 193 -7.38 -16.25 13.91
N GLU A 194 -7.05 -16.09 15.20
CA GLU A 194 -7.71 -15.14 16.10
C GLU A 194 -7.48 -13.69 15.67
N ALA A 195 -6.24 -13.33 15.30
CA ALA A 195 -5.91 -12.01 14.76
C ALA A 195 -6.70 -11.70 13.48
N THR A 196 -6.73 -12.65 12.54
CA THR A 196 -7.49 -12.52 11.29
C THR A 196 -8.99 -12.38 11.54
N ARG A 197 -9.53 -13.15 12.49
CA ARG A 197 -10.95 -13.05 12.88
C ARG A 197 -11.28 -11.69 13.46
N THR A 198 -10.42 -11.16 14.32
CA THR A 198 -10.59 -9.83 14.92
C THR A 198 -10.52 -8.75 13.86
N GLU A 199 -9.52 -8.79 12.99
CA GLU A 199 -9.40 -7.88 11.87
C GLU A 199 -10.64 -7.89 10.98
N TYR A 200 -11.16 -9.08 10.65
CA TYR A 200 -12.36 -9.22 9.82
C TYR A 200 -13.60 -8.64 10.50
N ALA A 201 -13.75 -8.85 11.83
CA ALA A 201 -14.87 -8.31 12.58
C ALA A 201 -14.85 -6.78 12.66
N GLU A 202 -13.69 -6.18 12.83
CA GLU A 202 -13.51 -4.71 12.86
C GLU A 202 -13.71 -4.04 11.50
N HIS A 203 -13.68 -4.79 10.39
CA HIS A 203 -14.03 -4.29 9.05
C HIS A 203 -15.54 -4.22 8.79
N ASP A 204 -16.35 -4.82 9.63
CA ASP A 204 -17.80 -4.75 9.47
C ASP A 204 -18.27 -3.32 9.74
N PRO A 205 -18.89 -2.62 8.74
CA PRO A 205 -19.29 -1.23 8.90
C PRO A 205 -20.44 -1.02 9.90
N ILE A 206 -21.07 -2.12 10.36
CA ILE A 206 -22.19 -2.09 11.30
C ILE A 206 -21.75 -2.54 12.69
N ARG A 207 -20.85 -3.50 12.79
CA ARG A 207 -20.44 -4.17 14.02
C ARG A 207 -19.01 -3.85 14.46
N GLY A 208 -18.18 -3.32 13.56
CA GLY A 208 -16.84 -2.83 13.89
C GLY A 208 -16.91 -1.64 14.86
N ARG A 209 -15.84 -1.44 15.65
CA ARG A 209 -15.74 -0.39 16.67
C ARG A 209 -15.19 0.91 16.13
#